data_c9d96f51b84397a03bc16d66bc6063ed
#
_entry.id   c9d96f51b84397a03bc16d66bc6063ed
#
_cell.length_a   1.000
_cell.length_b   1.000
_cell.length_c   1.000
_cell.angle_alpha   90.00
_cell.angle_beta   90.00
_cell.angle_gamma   90.00
#
_symmetry.space_group_name_H-M   'P 1'
#
loop_
_entity.id
_entity.type
_entity.pdbx_description
1 polymer ?
#
loop_
_entity_poly.entity_id
_entity_poly.type
_entity_poly.pdbx_seq_one_letter_code
_entity_poly.pdbx_strand_id
1 'polypeptide(L)'
;MKSLTSLALCALATTTLAVNPIVVQQQEFVDSETNERFMIIGVDYQPGGQGAYGTGGGDPLSNATICLRDAALMQNMGINTIRSYNVDPTLNHDECASIFNSVGIYMLIDVNSPLGGQSIDRTNPSGTYTTDYLRHIFTVVEAFKSYPNTLGFFGGNEIINDIGTAEDNPPYMRAVQRDLKNYIAAHADRTIPVGYSAAQVQDVLQDTWAYLQCNNSDTGEDMSRSDFFGLNSYSWCGSQSSFTISGYDQLVQTFGNTTIPVFFSEYGCNDPVPRVFDEVPVLYGPEMTVLSGGLVYEWTQETSNYGLLEANSNGSASLLPDFDVLLAQYQKLNITLITTQNETATNLQPPRCSAGLIGESGFSTDFDIPEPPSGAEALISQGVSNAPTGTIVPVTNTEVNVPVYATNGGEISGLVIRPANGANRPGDGSGLSTAGPSGTQTGKSSSSSGLAARPTGAVMGGSAVAAAVFGAAMLAL
;
A
#
# COMPACT_ATOMS: atom_id res chain seq x y z
N MET A 1 45.46 52.69 0.40
CA MET A 1 44.23 52.10 0.96
C MET A 1 43.59 51.25 -0.15
N LYS A 2 43.76 49.90 -0.04
CA LYS A 2 43.18 48.96 -1.01
C LYS A 2 41.97 48.32 -0.33
N SER A 3 40.77 48.60 -0.88
CA SER A 3 39.51 48.01 -0.45
C SER A 3 39.45 46.57 -0.94
N LEU A 4 39.37 45.60 -0.01
CA LEU A 4 39.03 44.21 -0.31
C LEU A 4 37.50 44.09 -0.24
N THR A 5 36.90 43.85 -1.38
CA THR A 5 35.50 43.51 -1.51
C THR A 5 35.36 41.98 -1.30
N SER A 6 34.89 41.56 -0.15
CA SER A 6 34.55 40.15 0.10
C SER A 6 33.25 39.79 -0.65
N LEU A 7 33.35 38.92 -1.65
CA LEU A 7 32.18 38.27 -2.26
C LEU A 7 31.72 37.17 -1.28
N ALA A 8 30.56 37.36 -0.67
CA ALA A 8 29.88 36.30 0.05
C ALA A 8 29.23 35.37 -0.98
N LEU A 9 29.74 34.16 -1.12
CA LEU A 9 29.11 33.07 -1.87
C LEU A 9 27.91 32.58 -1.03
N CYS A 10 26.69 32.99 -1.37
CA CYS A 10 25.48 32.32 -0.87
C CYS A 10 25.41 30.95 -1.52
N ALA A 11 25.77 29.90 -0.79
CA ALA A 11 25.39 28.54 -1.14
C ALA A 11 23.86 28.46 -1.07
N LEU A 12 23.20 28.39 -2.22
CA LEU A 12 21.82 27.96 -2.33
C LEU A 12 21.79 26.49 -1.87
N ALA A 13 21.40 26.26 -0.62
CA ALA A 13 20.98 24.95 -0.20
C ALA A 13 19.73 24.62 -1.03
N THR A 14 19.87 23.74 -2.01
CA THR A 14 18.73 23.08 -2.64
C THR A 14 18.08 22.24 -1.54
N THR A 15 17.04 22.76 -0.91
CA THR A 15 16.17 21.95 -0.08
C THR A 15 15.59 20.88 -0.98
N THR A 16 15.99 19.63 -0.77
CA THR A 16 15.25 18.49 -1.31
C THR A 16 13.84 18.63 -0.76
N LEU A 17 12.86 18.84 -1.64
CA LEU A 17 11.45 18.86 -1.25
C LEU A 17 11.12 17.43 -0.78
N ALA A 18 11.14 17.21 0.51
CA ALA A 18 10.65 16.00 1.13
C ALA A 18 9.13 16.14 1.27
N VAL A 19 8.39 15.05 1.11
CA VAL A 19 6.97 15.05 1.49
C VAL A 19 6.85 15.16 3.00
N ASN A 20 5.71 15.70 3.47
CA ASN A 20 5.39 15.69 4.88
C ASN A 20 5.06 14.25 5.32
N PRO A 21 5.47 13.82 6.50
CA PRO A 21 5.02 12.53 7.03
C PRO A 21 3.49 12.47 7.13
N ILE A 22 2.93 11.30 6.87
CA ILE A 22 1.52 11.01 7.13
C ILE A 22 1.38 10.45 8.54
N VAL A 23 0.37 10.90 9.26
CA VAL A 23 0.05 10.46 10.61
C VAL A 23 -1.38 9.93 10.68
N VAL A 24 -1.68 9.17 11.72
CA VAL A 24 -3.03 8.68 12.00
C VAL A 24 -3.76 9.68 12.91
N GLN A 25 -4.92 10.13 12.46
CA GLN A 25 -5.88 10.87 13.28
C GLN A 25 -7.19 10.08 13.33
N GLN A 26 -7.33 9.25 14.36
CA GLN A 26 -8.49 8.37 14.51
C GLN A 26 -8.69 7.49 13.27
N GLN A 27 -9.83 7.60 12.57
CA GLN A 27 -10.09 6.76 11.39
C GLN A 27 -9.46 7.26 10.09
N GLU A 28 -8.65 8.30 10.11
CA GLU A 28 -8.07 8.88 8.91
C GLU A 28 -6.54 8.96 8.96
N PHE A 29 -5.93 8.79 7.81
CA PHE A 29 -4.58 9.27 7.57
C PHE A 29 -4.65 10.76 7.20
N VAL A 30 -3.70 11.54 7.72
CA VAL A 30 -3.61 12.97 7.43
C VAL A 30 -2.16 13.40 7.25
N ASP A 31 -1.95 14.39 6.40
CA ASP A 31 -0.66 15.07 6.29
C ASP A 31 -0.35 15.84 7.57
N SER A 32 0.81 15.60 8.16
CA SER A 32 1.19 16.14 9.48
C SER A 32 1.30 17.66 9.55
N GLU A 33 1.51 18.34 8.43
CA GLU A 33 1.71 19.78 8.36
C GLU A 33 0.46 20.51 7.85
N THR A 34 -0.19 19.97 6.81
CA THR A 34 -1.35 20.61 6.19
C THR A 34 -2.66 20.20 6.82
N ASN A 35 -2.67 19.08 7.54
CA ASN A 35 -3.86 18.44 8.09
C ASN A 35 -4.90 18.06 7.01
N GLU A 36 -4.49 17.96 5.74
CA GLU A 36 -5.32 17.38 4.68
C GLU A 36 -5.48 15.87 4.90
N ARG A 37 -6.67 15.38 4.63
CA ARG A 37 -6.91 13.94 4.59
C ARG A 37 -6.05 13.30 3.50
N PHE A 38 -5.47 12.17 3.82
CA PHE A 38 -4.71 11.33 2.90
C PHE A 38 -5.47 10.03 2.63
N MET A 39 -6.05 9.89 1.44
CA MET A 39 -6.55 8.60 0.97
C MET A 39 -5.48 7.90 0.13
N ILE A 40 -5.29 6.62 0.39
CA ILE A 40 -4.34 5.78 -0.35
C ILE A 40 -4.88 5.57 -1.76
N ILE A 41 -4.15 6.04 -2.77
CA ILE A 41 -4.30 5.69 -4.18
C ILE A 41 -3.06 4.90 -4.52
N GLY A 42 -3.12 3.58 -4.37
CA GLY A 42 -1.90 2.78 -4.29
C GLY A 42 -1.85 1.60 -5.23
N VAL A 43 -0.67 0.96 -5.21
CA VAL A 43 -0.40 -0.29 -5.89
C VAL A 43 0.55 -1.16 -5.06
N ASP A 44 0.30 -2.47 -5.07
CA ASP A 44 1.22 -3.44 -4.48
C ASP A 44 2.45 -3.61 -5.37
N TYR A 45 3.62 -3.38 -4.79
CA TYR A 45 4.88 -3.19 -5.50
C TYR A 45 5.94 -4.19 -5.04
N GLN A 46 6.05 -5.30 -5.76
CA GLN A 46 7.06 -6.34 -5.55
C GLN A 46 7.64 -6.79 -6.90
N PRO A 47 8.42 -5.93 -7.62
CA PRO A 47 9.04 -6.32 -8.88
C PRO A 47 9.86 -7.61 -8.77
N GLY A 48 9.51 -8.59 -9.60
CA GLY A 48 10.07 -9.94 -9.56
C GLY A 48 9.29 -10.92 -8.70
N GLY A 49 8.26 -10.44 -7.98
CA GLY A 49 7.39 -11.24 -7.15
C GLY A 49 8.00 -11.74 -5.84
N GLN A 50 7.17 -12.25 -4.98
CA GLN A 50 7.62 -12.85 -3.71
C GLN A 50 8.55 -14.05 -3.94
N GLY A 51 8.34 -14.82 -5.01
CA GLY A 51 9.15 -15.99 -5.36
C GLY A 51 10.60 -15.66 -5.73
N ALA A 52 10.93 -14.42 -6.13
CA ALA A 52 12.29 -13.99 -6.40
C ALA A 52 13.04 -13.58 -5.12
N TYR A 53 12.34 -13.28 -4.04
CA TYR A 53 12.95 -12.84 -2.78
C TYR A 53 13.80 -13.97 -2.16
N GLY A 54 15.00 -13.63 -1.69
CA GLY A 54 15.93 -14.59 -1.09
C GLY A 54 16.71 -15.48 -2.07
N THR A 55 16.44 -15.38 -3.39
CA THR A 55 17.18 -16.16 -4.43
C THR A 55 18.26 -15.36 -5.15
N GLY A 56 18.71 -14.24 -4.55
CA GLY A 56 19.74 -13.34 -5.12
C GLY A 56 19.17 -12.20 -5.96
N GLY A 57 17.88 -11.97 -5.86
CA GLY A 57 17.13 -10.84 -6.42
C GLY A 57 15.86 -10.62 -5.61
N GLY A 58 15.04 -9.70 -6.01
CA GLY A 58 13.69 -9.56 -5.47
C GLY A 58 13.49 -8.55 -4.33
N ASP A 59 14.52 -7.76 -3.94
CA ASP A 59 14.26 -6.56 -3.17
C ASP A 59 13.73 -5.47 -4.09
N PRO A 60 12.49 -4.99 -3.87
CA PRO A 60 11.81 -4.07 -4.78
C PRO A 60 12.38 -2.64 -4.72
N LEU A 61 13.09 -2.28 -3.66
CA LEU A 61 13.49 -0.92 -3.34
C LEU A 61 15.02 -0.71 -3.36
N SER A 62 15.77 -1.62 -4.01
CA SER A 62 17.23 -1.56 -4.07
C SER A 62 17.81 -1.21 -5.45
N ASN A 63 16.98 -1.08 -6.51
CA ASN A 63 17.41 -0.75 -7.86
C ASN A 63 16.88 0.62 -8.33
N ALA A 64 17.68 1.66 -8.20
CA ALA A 64 17.32 3.03 -8.53
C ALA A 64 16.82 3.22 -9.98
N THR A 65 17.34 2.46 -10.96
CA THR A 65 16.89 2.54 -12.37
C THR A 65 15.45 2.06 -12.52
N ILE A 66 15.11 0.97 -11.86
CA ILE A 66 13.75 0.43 -11.85
C ILE A 66 12.81 1.34 -11.05
N CYS A 67 13.25 1.78 -9.87
CA CYS A 67 12.48 2.72 -9.06
C CYS A 67 12.16 4.02 -9.81
N LEU A 68 13.12 4.55 -10.57
CA LEU A 68 12.92 5.77 -11.38
C LEU A 68 11.91 5.55 -12.51
N ARG A 69 12.01 4.42 -13.23
CA ARG A 69 11.05 4.04 -14.27
C ARG A 69 9.64 3.93 -13.70
N ASP A 70 9.51 3.20 -12.60
CA ASP A 70 8.21 2.90 -12.02
C ASP A 70 7.60 4.14 -11.33
N ALA A 71 8.41 4.94 -10.64
CA ALA A 71 7.97 6.21 -10.07
C ALA A 71 7.43 7.18 -11.15
N ALA A 72 8.08 7.25 -12.33
CA ALA A 72 7.60 8.07 -13.43
C ALA A 72 6.25 7.58 -13.99
N LEU A 73 6.04 6.29 -14.10
CA LEU A 73 4.76 5.71 -14.51
C LEU A 73 3.68 5.93 -13.45
N MET A 74 4.00 5.65 -12.18
CA MET A 74 3.09 5.84 -11.04
C MET A 74 2.70 7.30 -10.85
N GLN A 75 3.64 8.24 -11.05
CA GLN A 75 3.34 9.67 -10.99
C GLN A 75 2.29 10.06 -12.03
N ASN A 76 2.39 9.52 -13.25
CA ASN A 76 1.40 9.76 -14.30
C ASN A 76 0.02 9.16 -14.01
N MET A 77 -0.03 8.07 -13.22
CA MET A 77 -1.30 7.48 -12.77
C MET A 77 -1.93 8.25 -11.60
N GLY A 78 -1.17 9.05 -10.87
CA GLY A 78 -1.60 9.68 -9.63
C GLY A 78 -1.51 8.78 -8.41
N ILE A 79 -0.72 7.70 -8.49
CA ILE A 79 -0.44 6.80 -7.37
C ILE A 79 0.37 7.56 -6.32
N ASN A 80 -0.09 7.53 -5.07
CA ASN A 80 0.57 8.18 -3.94
C ASN A 80 1.15 7.18 -2.92
N THR A 81 0.90 5.89 -3.07
CA THR A 81 1.35 4.88 -2.11
C THR A 81 1.73 3.59 -2.83
N ILE A 82 2.84 3.00 -2.42
CA ILE A 82 3.21 1.63 -2.76
C ILE A 82 3.25 0.77 -1.49
N ARG A 83 2.98 -0.53 -1.63
CA ARG A 83 3.21 -1.52 -0.58
C ARG A 83 4.24 -2.53 -1.06
N SER A 84 5.27 -2.78 -0.26
CA SER A 84 6.29 -3.80 -0.51
C SER A 84 6.22 -4.90 0.53
N TYR A 85 6.04 -6.14 0.06
CA TYR A 85 5.82 -7.31 0.92
C TYR A 85 7.10 -7.84 1.56
N ASN A 86 8.22 -7.77 0.80
CA ASN A 86 9.49 -8.33 1.25
C ASN A 86 10.62 -7.37 0.89
N VAL A 87 11.36 -6.97 1.89
CA VAL A 87 12.56 -6.13 1.72
C VAL A 87 13.74 -6.77 2.44
N ASP A 88 14.93 -6.68 1.86
CA ASP A 88 16.16 -7.08 2.51
C ASP A 88 16.74 -5.87 3.25
N PRO A 89 16.59 -5.79 4.58
CA PRO A 89 17.01 -4.62 5.33
C PRO A 89 18.51 -4.38 5.31
N THR A 90 19.33 -5.30 4.77
CA THR A 90 20.77 -5.14 4.65
C THR A 90 21.21 -4.42 3.39
N LEU A 91 20.31 -4.21 2.43
CA LEU A 91 20.55 -3.47 1.20
C LEU A 91 20.35 -1.97 1.40
N ASN A 92 20.87 -1.18 0.45
CA ASN A 92 20.67 0.27 0.45
C ASN A 92 19.40 0.64 -0.33
N HIS A 93 18.49 1.36 0.33
CA HIS A 93 17.23 1.81 -0.23
C HIS A 93 17.16 3.34 -0.47
N ASP A 94 18.24 4.07 -0.17
CA ASP A 94 18.26 5.54 -0.19
C ASP A 94 17.84 6.14 -1.52
N GLU A 95 18.36 5.62 -2.64
CA GLU A 95 18.02 6.14 -3.96
C GLU A 95 16.56 5.89 -4.32
N CYS A 96 16.05 4.67 -4.12
CA CYS A 96 14.65 4.34 -4.39
C CYS A 96 13.70 5.14 -3.50
N ALA A 97 13.93 5.15 -2.19
CA ALA A 97 13.11 5.92 -1.25
C ALA A 97 13.12 7.42 -1.59
N SER A 98 14.27 7.97 -1.99
CA SER A 98 14.39 9.38 -2.40
C SER A 98 13.68 9.67 -3.71
N ILE A 99 13.72 8.76 -4.68
CA ILE A 99 12.98 8.89 -5.94
C ILE A 99 11.47 8.93 -5.65
N PHE A 100 10.93 7.96 -4.91
CA PHE A 100 9.51 7.94 -4.53
C PHE A 100 9.12 9.16 -3.70
N ASN A 101 9.95 9.55 -2.72
CA ASN A 101 9.75 10.77 -1.95
C ASN A 101 9.66 12.02 -2.84
N SER A 102 10.53 12.14 -3.84
CA SER A 102 10.59 13.32 -4.71
C SER A 102 9.34 13.51 -5.57
N VAL A 103 8.58 12.45 -5.82
CA VAL A 103 7.34 12.46 -6.61
C VAL A 103 6.08 12.31 -5.77
N GLY A 104 6.19 12.37 -4.45
CA GLY A 104 5.02 12.32 -3.57
C GLY A 104 4.44 10.93 -3.37
N ILE A 105 5.26 9.89 -3.46
CA ILE A 105 4.85 8.49 -3.26
C ILE A 105 5.36 7.98 -1.91
N TYR A 106 4.44 7.48 -1.10
CA TYR A 106 4.70 6.92 0.22
C TYR A 106 4.87 5.41 0.14
N MET A 107 5.53 4.83 1.15
CA MET A 107 5.84 3.41 1.23
C MET A 107 5.16 2.80 2.47
N LEU A 108 4.33 1.78 2.27
CA LEU A 108 3.91 0.81 3.27
C LEU A 108 4.82 -0.40 3.15
N ILE A 109 5.45 -0.80 4.25
CA ILE A 109 6.44 -1.88 4.28
C ILE A 109 5.95 -3.01 5.18
N ASP A 110 5.84 -4.21 4.63
CA ASP A 110 5.65 -5.40 5.45
C ASP A 110 6.99 -5.74 6.11
N VAL A 111 7.00 -5.92 7.43
CA VAL A 111 8.25 -6.20 8.17
C VAL A 111 8.64 -7.67 8.10
N ASN A 112 7.77 -8.52 7.60
CA ASN A 112 7.96 -9.96 7.49
C ASN A 112 8.54 -10.35 6.13
N SER A 113 9.01 -11.59 6.02
CA SER A 113 9.41 -12.20 4.75
C SER A 113 9.08 -13.70 4.74
N PRO A 114 9.07 -14.37 3.56
CA PRO A 114 8.79 -15.80 3.48
C PRO A 114 9.97 -16.68 3.94
N LEU A 115 11.10 -16.09 4.34
CA LEU A 115 12.25 -16.86 4.79
C LEU A 115 12.05 -17.38 6.22
N GLY A 116 12.63 -18.54 6.51
CA GLY A 116 12.49 -19.18 7.82
C GLY A 116 12.93 -18.28 8.98
N GLY A 117 12.07 -18.10 9.97
CA GLY A 117 12.32 -17.28 11.15
C GLY A 117 12.09 -15.78 10.94
N GLN A 118 11.56 -15.36 9.76
CA GLN A 118 11.29 -13.96 9.44
C GLN A 118 9.79 -13.64 9.37
N SER A 119 8.94 -14.53 9.83
CA SER A 119 7.48 -14.34 9.95
C SER A 119 6.93 -15.16 11.11
N ILE A 120 5.74 -14.81 11.58
CA ILE A 120 4.96 -15.68 12.46
C ILE A 120 4.35 -16.81 11.63
N ASP A 121 4.64 -18.05 12.01
CA ASP A 121 3.94 -19.21 11.47
C ASP A 121 2.57 -19.33 12.15
N ARG A 122 1.50 -19.10 11.40
CA ARG A 122 0.13 -19.16 11.92
C ARG A 122 -0.29 -20.52 12.49
N THR A 123 0.45 -21.59 12.15
CA THR A 123 0.22 -22.94 12.72
C THR A 123 1.02 -23.18 14.01
N ASN A 124 1.99 -22.30 14.31
CA ASN A 124 2.83 -22.38 15.50
C ASN A 124 3.29 -20.99 15.95
N PRO A 125 2.37 -20.06 16.29
CA PRO A 125 2.75 -18.69 16.61
C PRO A 125 3.70 -18.57 17.81
N SER A 126 3.50 -19.40 18.85
CA SER A 126 4.37 -19.40 20.02
C SER A 126 5.80 -19.85 19.73
N GLY A 127 5.98 -20.76 18.77
CA GLY A 127 7.30 -21.26 18.40
C GLY A 127 8.08 -20.34 17.47
N THR A 128 7.39 -19.41 16.79
CA THR A 128 8.00 -18.47 15.83
C THR A 128 8.08 -17.04 16.34
N TYR A 129 7.35 -16.68 17.39
CA TYR A 129 7.52 -15.41 18.10
C TYR A 129 8.79 -15.46 18.97
N THR A 130 9.93 -15.18 18.34
CA THR A 130 11.27 -15.34 18.91
C THR A 130 12.06 -14.03 18.90
N THR A 131 13.14 -13.96 19.68
CA THR A 131 14.05 -12.80 19.68
C THR A 131 14.72 -12.59 18.33
N ASP A 132 15.01 -13.65 17.58
CA ASP A 132 15.60 -13.51 16.24
C ASP A 132 14.59 -12.98 15.23
N TYR A 133 13.33 -13.40 15.32
CA TYR A 133 12.23 -12.80 14.56
C TYR A 133 12.09 -11.31 14.87
N LEU A 134 12.05 -10.91 16.15
CA LEU A 134 11.98 -9.50 16.54
C LEU A 134 13.20 -8.72 16.05
N ARG A 135 14.39 -9.29 16.09
CA ARG A 135 15.60 -8.67 15.53
C ARG A 135 15.43 -8.39 14.04
N HIS A 136 14.87 -9.33 13.27
CA HIS A 136 14.63 -9.14 11.84
C HIS A 136 13.69 -7.96 11.60
N ILE A 137 12.49 -7.97 12.22
CA ILE A 137 11.50 -6.92 11.97
C ILE A 137 11.97 -5.54 12.46
N PHE A 138 12.74 -5.46 13.55
CA PHE A 138 13.36 -4.22 14.00
C PHE A 138 14.45 -3.73 13.04
N THR A 139 15.16 -4.65 12.37
CA THR A 139 16.14 -4.27 11.34
C THR A 139 15.45 -3.65 10.13
N VAL A 140 14.27 -4.16 9.75
CA VAL A 140 13.43 -3.51 8.71
C VAL A 140 13.01 -2.11 9.15
N VAL A 141 12.56 -1.94 10.40
CA VAL A 141 12.24 -0.61 10.93
C VAL A 141 13.44 0.33 10.83
N GLU A 142 14.64 -0.12 11.24
CA GLU A 142 15.87 0.68 11.16
C GLU A 142 16.17 1.15 9.73
N ALA A 143 16.01 0.26 8.75
CA ALA A 143 16.26 0.57 7.34
C ALA A 143 15.32 1.65 6.79
N PHE A 144 14.08 1.74 7.29
CA PHE A 144 13.05 2.60 6.70
C PHE A 144 12.56 3.75 7.59
N LYS A 145 12.83 3.76 8.89
CA LYS A 145 12.27 4.74 9.85
C LYS A 145 12.64 6.20 9.56
N SER A 146 13.77 6.44 8.92
CA SER A 146 14.30 7.78 8.67
C SER A 146 13.78 8.42 7.38
N TYR A 147 13.12 7.66 6.51
CA TYR A 147 12.50 8.25 5.31
C TYR A 147 11.17 8.92 5.65
N PRO A 148 10.96 10.20 5.28
CA PRO A 148 9.72 10.90 5.57
C PRO A 148 8.51 10.29 4.87
N ASN A 149 8.72 9.63 3.74
CA ASN A 149 7.71 8.93 2.96
C ASN A 149 7.47 7.46 3.39
N THR A 150 8.04 6.98 4.49
CA THR A 150 7.58 5.75 5.13
C THR A 150 6.23 6.05 5.80
N LEU A 151 5.14 5.54 5.22
CA LEU A 151 3.79 5.76 5.73
C LEU A 151 3.54 4.91 6.97
N GLY A 152 3.92 3.63 6.93
CA GLY A 152 3.69 2.70 8.03
C GLY A 152 4.28 1.32 7.79
N PHE A 153 4.17 0.47 8.81
CA PHE A 153 4.61 -0.91 8.76
C PHE A 153 3.44 -1.88 8.97
N PHE A 154 3.37 -2.92 8.15
CA PHE A 154 2.51 -4.06 8.41
C PHE A 154 3.22 -5.06 9.31
N GLY A 155 2.68 -5.30 10.51
CA GLY A 155 3.19 -6.31 11.46
C GLY A 155 2.79 -7.74 11.12
N GLY A 156 1.83 -7.91 10.19
CA GLY A 156 1.38 -9.22 9.70
C GLY A 156 0.42 -9.09 8.54
N ASN A 157 0.41 -10.10 7.67
CA ASN A 157 -0.50 -10.25 6.55
C ASN A 157 -1.17 -11.62 6.60
N GLU A 158 -2.50 -11.64 6.66
CA GLU A 158 -3.35 -12.85 6.58
C GLU A 158 -2.96 -14.00 7.55
N ILE A 159 -2.38 -13.67 8.70
CA ILE A 159 -2.05 -14.66 9.73
C ILE A 159 -3.35 -15.24 10.32
N ILE A 160 -4.38 -14.41 10.49
CA ILE A 160 -5.72 -14.79 10.90
C ILE A 160 -6.57 -14.88 9.64
N ASN A 161 -6.80 -16.09 9.13
CA ASN A 161 -7.50 -16.28 7.85
C ASN A 161 -8.54 -17.42 7.86
N ASP A 162 -8.76 -18.05 9.00
CA ASP A 162 -9.84 -19.01 9.28
C ASP A 162 -10.04 -19.12 10.80
N ILE A 163 -11.06 -19.90 11.22
CA ILE A 163 -11.33 -20.12 12.65
C ILE A 163 -10.18 -20.81 13.36
N GLY A 164 -9.50 -21.74 12.69
CA GLY A 164 -8.36 -22.46 13.30
C GLY A 164 -7.19 -21.53 13.63
N THR A 165 -6.90 -20.58 12.74
CA THR A 165 -5.86 -19.57 12.97
C THR A 165 -6.32 -18.44 13.90
N ALA A 166 -7.62 -18.21 13.99
CA ALA A 166 -8.20 -17.21 14.88
C ALA A 166 -8.23 -17.61 16.35
N GLU A 167 -8.01 -18.89 16.67
CA GLU A 167 -7.95 -19.38 18.05
C GLU A 167 -6.68 -18.91 18.78
N ASP A 168 -5.51 -19.02 18.12
CA ASP A 168 -4.22 -18.81 18.79
C ASP A 168 -3.46 -17.54 18.34
N ASN A 169 -3.71 -17.02 17.12
CA ASN A 169 -2.86 -15.97 16.57
C ASN A 169 -3.17 -14.52 17.05
N PRO A 170 -4.41 -14.13 17.39
CA PRO A 170 -4.72 -12.76 17.72
C PRO A 170 -3.85 -12.14 18.83
N PRO A 171 -3.55 -12.82 19.95
CA PRO A 171 -2.64 -12.30 20.98
C PRO A 171 -1.21 -12.05 20.46
N TYR A 172 -0.70 -12.93 19.56
CA TYR A 172 0.63 -12.76 18.97
C TYR A 172 0.69 -11.59 18.00
N MET A 173 -0.38 -11.34 17.23
CA MET A 173 -0.44 -10.16 16.37
C MET A 173 -0.40 -8.87 17.18
N ARG A 174 -1.09 -8.82 18.32
CA ARG A 174 -0.97 -7.69 19.24
C ARG A 174 0.42 -7.58 19.87
N ALA A 175 1.06 -8.71 20.22
CA ALA A 175 2.42 -8.71 20.76
C ALA A 175 3.43 -8.16 19.75
N VAL A 176 3.37 -8.58 18.50
CA VAL A 176 4.23 -8.07 17.41
C VAL A 176 4.04 -6.55 17.23
N GLN A 177 2.80 -6.07 17.20
CA GLN A 177 2.52 -4.63 17.07
C GLN A 177 3.01 -3.84 18.28
N ARG A 178 2.82 -4.34 19.51
CA ARG A 178 3.35 -3.75 20.74
C ARG A 178 4.87 -3.57 20.65
N ASP A 179 5.56 -4.62 20.24
CA ASP A 179 7.02 -4.61 20.24
C ASP A 179 7.57 -3.70 19.12
N LEU A 180 6.95 -3.71 17.93
CA LEU A 180 7.26 -2.76 16.86
C LEU A 180 7.06 -1.30 17.30
N LYS A 181 5.91 -0.99 17.89
CA LYS A 181 5.59 0.38 18.34
C LYS A 181 6.50 0.83 19.48
N ASN A 182 6.81 -0.05 20.42
CA ASN A 182 7.79 0.25 21.49
C ASN A 182 9.19 0.49 20.89
N TYR A 183 9.59 -0.29 19.90
CA TYR A 183 10.86 -0.09 19.22
C TYR A 183 10.90 1.24 18.46
N ILE A 184 9.86 1.55 17.67
CA ILE A 184 9.72 2.82 16.97
C ILE A 184 9.75 4.00 17.93
N ALA A 185 9.02 3.93 19.05
CA ALA A 185 9.00 4.99 20.06
C ALA A 185 10.37 5.23 20.71
N ALA A 186 11.21 4.19 20.81
CA ALA A 186 12.56 4.30 21.39
C ALA A 186 13.63 4.78 20.39
N HIS A 187 13.45 4.53 19.06
CA HIS A 187 14.53 4.64 18.08
C HIS A 187 14.20 5.48 16.84
N ALA A 188 12.97 5.93 16.67
CA ALA A 188 12.60 6.80 15.55
C ALA A 188 12.35 8.24 16.02
N ASP A 189 12.64 9.21 15.16
CA ASP A 189 12.43 10.65 15.46
C ASP A 189 10.94 11.04 15.36
N ARG A 190 10.08 10.15 14.88
CA ARG A 190 8.65 10.35 14.71
C ARG A 190 7.87 9.07 14.98
N THR A 191 6.60 9.21 15.29
CA THR A 191 5.68 8.07 15.28
C THR A 191 5.49 7.59 13.84
N ILE A 192 5.62 6.27 13.62
CA ILE A 192 5.33 5.60 12.36
C ILE A 192 4.25 4.57 12.67
N PRO A 193 3.09 4.63 11.99
CA PRO A 193 1.98 3.73 12.29
C PRO A 193 2.33 2.25 12.02
N VAL A 194 1.79 1.36 12.86
CA VAL A 194 1.89 -0.08 12.70
C VAL A 194 0.49 -0.68 12.64
N GLY A 195 0.25 -1.53 11.63
CA GLY A 195 -1.04 -2.14 11.44
C GLY A 195 -0.97 -3.58 10.95
N TYR A 196 -2.11 -4.09 10.54
CA TYR A 196 -2.33 -5.47 10.12
C TYR A 196 -3.07 -5.50 8.79
N SER A 197 -2.74 -6.43 7.91
CA SER A 197 -3.43 -6.73 6.66
C SER A 197 -4.23 -8.01 6.80
N ALA A 198 -5.56 -7.92 6.71
CA ALA A 198 -6.48 -9.02 6.94
C ALA A 198 -7.01 -9.61 5.63
N ALA A 199 -7.18 -10.93 5.59
CA ALA A 199 -7.97 -11.59 4.56
C ALA A 199 -9.46 -11.23 4.69
N GLN A 200 -10.18 -11.07 3.57
CA GLN A 200 -11.64 -10.92 3.58
C GLN A 200 -12.31 -12.29 3.76
N VAL A 201 -12.11 -12.91 4.92
CA VAL A 201 -12.81 -14.12 5.32
C VAL A 201 -13.95 -13.75 6.27
N GLN A 202 -15.18 -13.93 5.82
CA GLN A 202 -16.40 -13.44 6.48
C GLN A 202 -16.48 -13.88 7.95
N ASP A 203 -16.10 -15.12 8.25
CA ASP A 203 -16.23 -15.70 9.58
C ASP A 203 -15.29 -15.09 10.62
N VAL A 204 -14.18 -14.48 10.19
CA VAL A 204 -13.15 -13.94 11.12
C VAL A 204 -12.85 -12.46 10.95
N LEU A 205 -13.30 -11.83 9.85
CA LEU A 205 -12.90 -10.45 9.52
C LEU A 205 -13.35 -9.43 10.57
N GLN A 206 -14.61 -9.46 10.95
CA GLN A 206 -15.18 -8.50 11.91
C GLN A 206 -14.53 -8.64 13.28
N ASP A 207 -14.31 -9.86 13.73
CA ASP A 207 -13.70 -10.15 15.02
C ASP A 207 -12.20 -9.83 15.02
N THR A 208 -11.49 -10.09 13.90
CA THR A 208 -10.09 -9.67 13.73
C THR A 208 -9.95 -8.14 13.87
N TRP A 209 -10.80 -7.38 13.18
CA TRP A 209 -10.80 -5.93 13.30
C TRP A 209 -11.17 -5.48 14.73
N ALA A 210 -12.22 -6.03 15.32
CA ALA A 210 -12.67 -5.70 16.67
C ALA A 210 -11.57 -6.00 17.71
N TYR A 211 -10.90 -7.15 17.57
CA TYR A 211 -9.81 -7.59 18.44
C TYR A 211 -8.58 -6.66 18.34
N LEU A 212 -8.18 -6.28 17.13
CA LEU A 212 -6.97 -5.50 16.91
C LEU A 212 -7.15 -4.00 17.18
N GLN A 213 -8.38 -3.44 17.05
CA GLN A 213 -8.63 -2.03 17.30
C GLN A 213 -9.02 -1.68 18.75
N CYS A 214 -9.45 -2.66 19.56
CA CYS A 214 -9.89 -2.37 20.93
C CYS A 214 -8.72 -1.92 21.81
N ASN A 215 -9.04 -1.16 22.87
CA ASN A 215 -8.06 -0.69 23.86
C ASN A 215 -7.98 -1.67 25.03
N ASN A 216 -6.82 -2.24 25.28
CA ASN A 216 -6.52 -3.16 26.37
C ASN A 216 -5.79 -2.48 27.54
N SER A 217 -5.46 -1.19 27.44
CA SER A 217 -4.78 -0.44 28.50
C SER A 217 -5.77 0.18 29.48
N ASP A 218 -5.50 0.05 30.78
CA ASP A 218 -6.28 0.69 31.85
C ASP A 218 -5.93 2.16 32.07
N THR A 219 -4.75 2.59 31.63
CA THR A 219 -4.14 3.85 32.12
C THR A 219 -3.65 4.79 31.03
N GLY A 220 -3.89 4.45 29.72
CA GLY A 220 -3.38 5.32 28.66
C GLY A 220 -3.38 4.67 27.29
N GLU A 221 -2.35 4.99 26.51
CA GLU A 221 -2.16 4.45 25.17
C GLU A 221 -1.87 2.94 25.22
N ASP A 222 -2.47 2.21 24.31
CA ASP A 222 -2.28 0.78 24.15
C ASP A 222 -1.35 0.51 22.95
N MET A 223 -0.09 0.25 23.22
CA MET A 223 0.93 -0.04 22.22
C MET A 223 0.67 -1.32 21.44
N SER A 224 -0.18 -2.22 21.94
CA SER A 224 -0.55 -3.46 21.23
C SER A 224 -1.69 -3.28 20.24
N ARG A 225 -2.39 -2.15 20.28
CA ARG A 225 -3.50 -1.82 19.39
C ARG A 225 -2.96 -1.46 18.00
N SER A 226 -3.64 -1.92 16.95
CA SER A 226 -3.34 -1.49 15.57
C SER A 226 -3.55 0.00 15.40
N ASP A 227 -2.66 0.65 14.65
CA ASP A 227 -2.84 2.06 14.25
C ASP A 227 -3.63 2.17 12.95
N PHE A 228 -3.67 1.12 12.12
CA PHE A 228 -4.50 1.01 10.91
C PHE A 228 -4.84 -0.45 10.63
N PHE A 229 -5.84 -0.67 9.76
CA PHE A 229 -6.30 -1.98 9.36
C PHE A 229 -6.45 -2.05 7.85
N GLY A 230 -5.65 -2.90 7.22
CA GLY A 230 -5.74 -3.24 5.81
C GLY A 230 -6.69 -4.42 5.59
N LEU A 231 -7.34 -4.46 4.44
CA LEU A 231 -8.22 -5.53 4.02
C LEU A 231 -7.87 -5.96 2.60
N ASN A 232 -7.53 -7.24 2.41
CA ASN A 232 -7.33 -7.85 1.09
C ASN A 232 -8.71 -8.25 0.53
N SER A 233 -9.23 -7.47 -0.42
CA SER A 233 -10.61 -7.60 -0.91
C SER A 233 -10.66 -7.82 -2.42
N TYR A 234 -11.07 -9.00 -2.83
CA TYR A 234 -11.27 -9.37 -4.24
C TYR A 234 -12.73 -9.66 -4.58
N SER A 235 -13.67 -9.06 -3.84
CA SER A 235 -15.10 -9.34 -3.98
C SER A 235 -15.80 -8.59 -5.11
N TRP A 236 -15.17 -7.55 -5.67
CA TRP A 236 -15.69 -6.84 -6.84
C TRP A 236 -15.10 -7.41 -8.12
N CYS A 237 -15.83 -8.28 -8.82
CA CYS A 237 -15.35 -8.96 -10.03
C CYS A 237 -16.12 -8.47 -11.27
N GLY A 238 -15.45 -7.62 -12.06
CA GLY A 238 -15.95 -7.13 -13.35
C GLY A 238 -17.20 -6.24 -13.30
N SER A 239 -17.69 -5.88 -14.49
CA SER A 239 -18.79 -4.92 -14.65
C SER A 239 -20.17 -5.44 -14.22
N GLN A 240 -20.28 -6.73 -13.89
CA GLN A 240 -21.53 -7.31 -13.36
C GLN A 240 -21.65 -7.16 -11.85
N SER A 241 -20.58 -6.72 -11.18
CA SER A 241 -20.60 -6.41 -9.75
C SER A 241 -21.26 -5.05 -9.47
N SER A 242 -21.53 -4.78 -8.22
CA SER A 242 -22.07 -3.51 -7.73
C SER A 242 -21.73 -3.35 -6.25
N PHE A 243 -21.98 -2.17 -5.70
CA PHE A 243 -21.80 -1.86 -4.28
C PHE A 243 -22.39 -2.93 -3.33
N THR A 244 -23.58 -3.44 -3.66
CA THR A 244 -24.24 -4.49 -2.86
C THR A 244 -23.78 -5.91 -3.23
N ILE A 245 -23.54 -6.19 -4.54
CA ILE A 245 -23.12 -7.54 -4.95
C ILE A 245 -21.72 -7.87 -4.42
N SER A 246 -20.81 -6.89 -4.39
CA SER A 246 -19.47 -7.04 -3.83
C SER A 246 -19.46 -7.10 -2.31
N GLY A 247 -20.56 -6.73 -1.64
CA GLY A 247 -20.62 -6.59 -0.19
C GLY A 247 -19.94 -5.33 0.36
N TYR A 248 -19.62 -4.35 -0.50
CA TYR A 248 -19.01 -3.09 -0.05
C TYR A 248 -19.95 -2.29 0.89
N ASP A 249 -21.26 -2.38 0.70
CA ASP A 249 -22.27 -1.86 1.62
C ASP A 249 -22.16 -2.47 3.03
N GLN A 250 -21.85 -3.77 3.11
CA GLN A 250 -21.61 -4.46 4.39
C GLN A 250 -20.30 -4.02 5.03
N LEU A 251 -19.23 -3.82 4.24
CA LEU A 251 -17.96 -3.30 4.75
C LEU A 251 -18.13 -1.90 5.34
N VAL A 252 -18.89 -1.02 4.68
CA VAL A 252 -19.21 0.32 5.20
C VAL A 252 -19.98 0.23 6.53
N GLN A 253 -20.90 -0.71 6.67
CA GLN A 253 -21.62 -0.94 7.93
C GLN A 253 -20.70 -1.48 9.03
N THR A 254 -19.86 -2.47 8.69
CA THR A 254 -18.92 -3.09 9.64
C THR A 254 -17.92 -2.07 10.19
N PHE A 255 -17.32 -1.28 9.30
CA PHE A 255 -16.28 -0.32 9.66
C PHE A 255 -16.80 1.09 9.99
N GLY A 256 -18.13 1.29 10.00
CA GLY A 256 -18.74 2.61 10.21
C GLY A 256 -18.35 3.31 11.51
N ASN A 257 -17.96 2.55 12.53
CA ASN A 257 -17.50 3.04 13.84
C ASN A 257 -16.03 2.73 14.08
N THR A 258 -15.24 2.57 13.03
CA THR A 258 -13.80 2.34 13.19
C THR A 258 -13.13 3.52 13.89
N THR A 259 -12.14 3.22 14.72
CA THR A 259 -11.34 4.23 15.44
C THR A 259 -9.89 4.28 14.95
N ILE A 260 -9.63 3.60 13.84
CA ILE A 260 -8.37 3.55 13.11
C ILE A 260 -8.66 3.60 11.61
N PRO A 261 -7.76 4.09 10.75
CA PRO A 261 -7.92 4.01 9.31
C PRO A 261 -8.13 2.57 8.85
N VAL A 262 -9.12 2.35 7.99
CA VAL A 262 -9.37 1.08 7.29
C VAL A 262 -9.25 1.35 5.79
N PHE A 263 -8.54 0.50 5.06
CA PHE A 263 -8.36 0.64 3.61
C PHE A 263 -8.18 -0.73 2.97
N PHE A 264 -8.32 -0.82 1.66
CA PHE A 264 -7.97 -2.06 0.98
C PHE A 264 -6.45 -2.16 0.82
N SER A 265 -5.83 -3.07 1.58
CA SER A 265 -4.41 -3.38 1.44
C SER A 265 -4.11 -4.19 0.19
N GLU A 266 -5.13 -4.81 -0.40
CA GLU A 266 -5.13 -5.39 -1.75
C GLU A 266 -6.54 -5.33 -2.33
N TYR A 267 -6.66 -4.97 -3.63
CA TYR A 267 -7.92 -5.11 -4.37
C TYR A 267 -7.67 -5.25 -5.87
N GLY A 268 -8.70 -5.56 -6.64
CA GLY A 268 -8.66 -5.64 -8.09
C GLY A 268 -8.80 -7.07 -8.60
N CYS A 269 -9.99 -7.68 -8.41
CA CYS A 269 -10.33 -9.00 -8.94
C CYS A 269 -10.03 -9.10 -10.44
N ASN A 270 -9.30 -10.14 -10.89
CA ASN A 270 -8.92 -10.35 -12.27
C ASN A 270 -9.82 -11.35 -13.04
N ASP A 271 -11.03 -11.57 -12.59
CA ASP A 271 -12.05 -12.35 -13.26
C ASP A 271 -13.31 -11.50 -13.48
N PRO A 272 -13.65 -11.12 -14.72
CA PRO A 272 -12.98 -11.43 -15.99
C PRO A 272 -11.73 -10.59 -16.28
N VAL A 273 -10.88 -11.09 -17.17
CA VAL A 273 -9.77 -10.33 -17.74
C VAL A 273 -10.12 -9.83 -19.15
N PRO A 274 -9.63 -8.63 -19.60
CA PRO A 274 -8.91 -7.63 -18.79
C PRO A 274 -9.80 -7.01 -17.73
N ARG A 275 -9.19 -6.53 -16.62
CA ARG A 275 -9.92 -5.88 -15.54
C ARG A 275 -10.53 -4.56 -16.01
N VAL A 276 -11.67 -4.20 -15.45
CA VAL A 276 -12.39 -2.95 -15.77
C VAL A 276 -12.26 -1.90 -14.67
N PHE A 277 -11.88 -2.31 -13.46
CA PHE A 277 -11.71 -1.45 -12.28
C PHE A 277 -12.93 -0.57 -11.98
N ASP A 278 -14.13 -1.11 -12.17
CA ASP A 278 -15.38 -0.39 -11.91
C ASP A 278 -15.62 -0.16 -10.40
N GLU A 279 -14.87 -0.84 -9.53
CA GLU A 279 -14.82 -0.59 -8.10
C GLU A 279 -14.15 0.74 -7.74
N VAL A 280 -13.22 1.25 -8.55
CA VAL A 280 -12.45 2.47 -8.27
C VAL A 280 -13.34 3.69 -8.03
N PRO A 281 -14.30 4.05 -8.92
CA PRO A 281 -15.16 5.20 -8.67
C PRO A 281 -16.07 5.03 -7.45
N VAL A 282 -16.31 3.81 -6.99
CA VAL A 282 -17.08 3.51 -5.78
C VAL A 282 -16.21 3.62 -4.54
N LEU A 283 -15.04 2.99 -4.54
CA LEU A 283 -14.07 3.02 -3.44
C LEU A 283 -13.67 4.45 -3.06
N TYR A 284 -13.47 5.32 -4.05
CA TYR A 284 -13.13 6.73 -3.86
C TYR A 284 -14.36 7.66 -3.97
N GLY A 285 -15.55 7.08 -3.93
CA GLY A 285 -16.83 7.80 -3.98
C GLY A 285 -17.38 8.14 -2.58
N PRO A 286 -18.45 8.93 -2.53
CA PRO A 286 -19.03 9.40 -1.27
C PRO A 286 -19.57 8.28 -0.37
N GLU A 287 -19.90 7.11 -0.91
CA GLU A 287 -20.45 5.97 -0.18
C GLU A 287 -19.38 5.23 0.65
N MET A 288 -18.10 5.33 0.26
CA MET A 288 -16.99 4.62 0.87
C MET A 288 -16.03 5.52 1.67
N THR A 289 -16.42 6.76 1.97
CA THR A 289 -15.55 7.72 2.69
C THR A 289 -15.17 7.31 4.10
N VAL A 290 -15.78 6.28 4.66
CA VAL A 290 -15.37 5.64 5.91
C VAL A 290 -14.04 4.88 5.74
N LEU A 291 -13.73 4.42 4.52
CA LEU A 291 -12.45 3.80 4.20
C LEU A 291 -11.47 4.85 3.66
N SER A 292 -10.19 4.55 3.79
CA SER A 292 -9.07 5.42 3.39
C SER A 292 -8.42 5.01 2.05
N GLY A 293 -9.22 4.51 1.10
CA GLY A 293 -8.75 4.13 -0.24
C GLY A 293 -8.19 2.73 -0.31
N GLY A 294 -7.19 2.48 -1.16
CA GLY A 294 -6.59 1.15 -1.29
C GLY A 294 -5.45 1.04 -2.29
N LEU A 295 -4.86 -0.18 -2.34
CA LEU A 295 -3.79 -0.56 -3.24
C LEU A 295 -4.28 -1.64 -4.21
N VAL A 296 -4.05 -1.41 -5.51
CA VAL A 296 -4.35 -2.42 -6.53
C VAL A 296 -3.29 -3.51 -6.51
N TYR A 297 -3.68 -4.74 -6.39
CA TYR A 297 -2.82 -5.89 -6.60
C TYR A 297 -2.76 -6.20 -8.10
N GLU A 298 -1.62 -6.15 -8.81
CA GLU A 298 -0.27 -5.77 -8.42
C GLU A 298 0.48 -5.03 -9.55
N TRP A 299 1.62 -4.44 -9.28
CA TRP A 299 2.37 -3.64 -10.26
C TRP A 299 2.92 -4.47 -11.41
N THR A 300 3.69 -5.53 -11.10
CA THR A 300 4.35 -6.36 -12.10
C THR A 300 3.62 -7.67 -12.34
N GLN A 301 3.57 -8.09 -13.60
CA GLN A 301 2.92 -9.34 -14.00
C GLN A 301 3.68 -10.55 -13.43
N GLU A 302 2.92 -11.42 -12.79
CA GLU A 302 3.34 -12.73 -12.33
C GLU A 302 2.43 -13.83 -12.86
N THR A 303 2.63 -15.06 -12.38
CA THR A 303 1.82 -16.22 -12.80
C THR A 303 0.33 -16.11 -12.42
N SER A 304 0.04 -15.29 -11.41
CA SER A 304 -1.31 -14.96 -10.94
C SER A 304 -2.12 -14.05 -11.87
N ASN A 305 -1.45 -13.39 -12.84
CA ASN A 305 -2.06 -12.51 -13.85
C ASN A 305 -2.75 -11.25 -13.28
N TYR A 306 -2.18 -10.63 -12.24
CA TYR A 306 -2.67 -9.37 -11.68
C TYR A 306 -1.84 -8.14 -12.09
N GLY A 307 -0.79 -8.32 -12.87
CA GLY A 307 0.14 -7.25 -13.22
C GLY A 307 -0.49 -6.13 -14.06
N LEU A 308 -0.02 -4.91 -13.82
CA LEU A 308 -0.29 -3.75 -14.66
C LEU A 308 0.74 -3.60 -15.79
N LEU A 309 1.93 -4.19 -15.61
CA LEU A 309 3.00 -4.22 -16.60
C LEU A 309 3.82 -5.50 -16.51
N GLU A 310 4.48 -5.86 -17.61
CA GLU A 310 5.52 -6.88 -17.64
C GLU A 310 6.89 -6.23 -17.42
N ALA A 311 7.64 -6.70 -16.40
CA ALA A 311 9.01 -6.30 -16.16
C ALA A 311 9.97 -7.24 -16.92
N ASN A 312 10.75 -6.69 -17.84
CA ASN A 312 11.69 -7.46 -18.62
C ASN A 312 13.07 -7.53 -17.96
N SER A 313 13.81 -8.61 -18.19
CA SER A 313 15.12 -8.87 -17.57
C SER A 313 16.19 -7.82 -17.90
N ASN A 314 16.02 -7.03 -18.97
CA ASN A 314 16.90 -5.92 -19.35
C ASN A 314 16.52 -4.58 -18.67
N GLY A 315 15.56 -4.59 -17.75
CA GLY A 315 15.04 -3.41 -17.06
C GLY A 315 13.96 -2.64 -17.81
N SER A 316 13.62 -3.01 -19.04
CA SER A 316 12.48 -2.40 -19.75
C SER A 316 11.15 -2.86 -19.18
N ALA A 317 10.08 -2.14 -19.50
CA ALA A 317 8.72 -2.51 -19.11
C ALA A 317 7.76 -2.47 -20.31
N SER A 318 6.77 -3.36 -20.31
CA SER A 318 5.68 -3.35 -21.29
C SER A 318 4.35 -3.19 -20.55
N LEU A 319 3.63 -2.10 -20.82
CA LEU A 319 2.35 -1.84 -20.18
C LEU A 319 1.30 -2.84 -20.65
N LEU A 320 0.49 -3.36 -19.74
CA LEU A 320 -0.62 -4.24 -20.02
C LEU A 320 -1.94 -3.44 -20.16
N PRO A 321 -2.98 -3.97 -20.78
CA PRO A 321 -4.27 -3.29 -20.94
C PRO A 321 -4.85 -2.78 -19.63
N ASP A 322 -4.63 -3.49 -18.55
CA ASP A 322 -5.09 -3.15 -17.20
C ASP A 322 -4.47 -1.83 -16.69
N PHE A 323 -3.24 -1.51 -17.12
CA PHE A 323 -2.61 -0.22 -16.82
C PHE A 323 -3.42 0.96 -17.39
N ASP A 324 -3.80 0.88 -18.67
CA ASP A 324 -4.54 1.96 -19.32
C ASP A 324 -5.93 2.14 -18.71
N VAL A 325 -6.60 1.03 -18.35
CA VAL A 325 -7.92 1.06 -17.71
C VAL A 325 -7.83 1.68 -16.32
N LEU A 326 -6.89 1.24 -15.49
CA LEU A 326 -6.71 1.80 -14.14
C LEU A 326 -6.34 3.29 -14.18
N LEU A 327 -5.41 3.67 -15.08
CA LEU A 327 -5.06 5.07 -15.32
C LEU A 327 -6.31 5.91 -15.63
N ALA A 328 -7.16 5.41 -16.53
CA ALA A 328 -8.39 6.11 -16.91
C ALA A 328 -9.41 6.21 -15.76
N GLN A 329 -9.44 5.27 -14.84
CA GLN A 329 -10.29 5.34 -13.66
C GLN A 329 -9.73 6.34 -12.63
N TYR A 330 -8.44 6.29 -12.34
CA TYR A 330 -7.82 7.21 -11.37
C TYR A 330 -7.91 8.68 -11.82
N GLN A 331 -7.80 8.95 -13.11
CA GLN A 331 -7.95 10.33 -13.64
C GLN A 331 -9.36 10.92 -13.48
N LYS A 332 -10.37 10.12 -13.11
CA LYS A 332 -11.74 10.59 -12.86
C LYS A 332 -12.01 10.91 -11.39
N LEU A 333 -11.06 10.65 -10.50
CA LEU A 333 -11.26 10.80 -9.06
C LEU A 333 -11.56 12.26 -8.67
N ASN A 334 -12.48 12.42 -7.73
CA ASN A 334 -12.78 13.73 -7.16
C ASN A 334 -11.76 14.07 -6.07
N ILE A 335 -10.73 14.82 -6.43
CA ILE A 335 -9.63 15.17 -5.52
C ILE A 335 -10.16 15.89 -4.27
N THR A 336 -11.12 16.80 -4.40
CA THR A 336 -11.68 17.48 -3.22
C THR A 336 -12.30 16.49 -2.23
N LEU A 337 -13.03 15.49 -2.73
CA LEU A 337 -13.66 14.48 -1.85
C LEU A 337 -12.61 13.67 -1.08
N ILE A 338 -11.53 13.25 -1.76
CA ILE A 338 -10.52 12.37 -1.16
C ILE A 338 -9.51 13.09 -0.27
N THR A 339 -9.44 14.42 -0.34
CA THR A 339 -8.54 15.24 0.51
C THR A 339 -9.28 15.98 1.63
N THR A 340 -10.62 15.93 1.65
CA THR A 340 -11.43 16.57 2.70
C THR A 340 -11.57 15.61 3.88
N GLN A 341 -11.23 16.08 5.08
CA GLN A 341 -11.47 15.32 6.32
C GLN A 341 -12.96 15.09 6.55
N ASN A 342 -13.27 13.95 7.12
CA ASN A 342 -14.62 13.63 7.58
C ASN A 342 -14.79 14.13 9.02
N GLU A 343 -15.50 15.22 9.20
CA GLU A 343 -15.73 15.84 10.53
C GLU A 343 -16.42 14.88 11.54
N THR A 344 -17.12 13.87 11.08
CA THR A 344 -17.76 12.88 11.97
C THR A 344 -16.77 11.83 12.48
N ALA A 345 -15.62 11.70 11.82
CA ALA A 345 -14.57 10.74 12.13
C ALA A 345 -13.77 11.07 13.41
N THR A 346 -13.88 12.28 13.95
CA THR A 346 -12.85 12.85 14.80
C THR A 346 -13.04 12.65 16.31
N ASN A 347 -14.10 11.95 16.75
CA ASN A 347 -14.43 11.85 18.20
C ASN A 347 -14.76 10.43 18.69
N LEU A 348 -14.47 9.40 17.90
CA LEU A 348 -14.70 8.02 18.28
C LEU A 348 -13.60 7.55 19.25
N GLN A 349 -14.02 6.84 20.30
CA GLN A 349 -13.09 6.22 21.22
C GLN A 349 -13.04 4.70 20.96
N PRO A 350 -11.86 4.07 21.01
CA PRO A 350 -11.78 2.62 20.83
C PRO A 350 -12.59 1.92 21.93
N PRO A 351 -13.32 0.86 21.60
CA PRO A 351 -14.00 0.06 22.61
C PRO A 351 -12.97 -0.57 23.54
N ARG A 352 -13.40 -0.84 24.79
CA ARG A 352 -12.58 -1.60 25.73
C ARG A 352 -12.50 -3.06 25.27
N CYS A 353 -11.30 -3.66 25.25
CA CYS A 353 -11.16 -5.07 24.95
C CYS A 353 -11.93 -5.94 25.96
N SER A 354 -12.73 -6.82 25.45
CA SER A 354 -13.51 -7.79 26.24
C SER A 354 -14.02 -8.93 25.36
N ALA A 355 -14.27 -10.08 25.95
CA ALA A 355 -14.86 -11.22 25.23
C ALA A 355 -16.19 -10.89 24.56
N GLY A 356 -16.93 -9.89 25.04
CA GLY A 356 -18.20 -9.46 24.47
C GLY A 356 -18.07 -8.71 23.12
N LEU A 357 -16.86 -8.36 22.69
CA LEU A 357 -16.61 -7.79 21.36
C LEU A 357 -16.53 -8.86 20.26
N ILE A 358 -16.26 -10.11 20.64
CA ILE A 358 -16.03 -11.23 19.73
C ILE A 358 -17.34 -11.98 19.56
N GLY A 359 -17.78 -12.12 18.31
CA GLY A 359 -19.05 -12.76 17.97
C GLY A 359 -18.90 -14.21 17.56
N GLU A 360 -17.79 -14.57 16.92
CA GLU A 360 -17.60 -15.89 16.34
C GLU A 360 -17.06 -16.89 17.35
N SER A 361 -17.70 -18.06 17.38
CA SER A 361 -17.30 -19.17 18.24
C SER A 361 -15.98 -19.79 17.72
N GLY A 362 -14.97 -19.86 18.57
CA GLY A 362 -13.64 -20.36 18.22
C GLY A 362 -12.63 -19.25 17.90
N PHE A 363 -13.06 -18.00 17.77
CA PHE A 363 -12.13 -16.87 17.75
C PHE A 363 -11.64 -16.60 19.17
N SER A 364 -10.37 -16.21 19.32
CA SER A 364 -9.76 -15.92 20.61
C SER A 364 -10.51 -14.81 21.34
N THR A 365 -10.85 -15.07 22.60
CA THR A 365 -11.35 -14.07 23.54
C THR A 365 -10.33 -13.71 24.61
N ASP A 366 -9.10 -14.22 24.44
CA ASP A 366 -7.98 -13.94 25.32
C ASP A 366 -7.28 -12.65 24.89
N PHE A 367 -7.22 -11.68 25.76
CA PHE A 367 -6.52 -10.41 25.59
C PHE A 367 -5.24 -10.32 26.44
N ASP A 368 -4.81 -11.42 27.04
CA ASP A 368 -3.50 -11.54 27.69
C ASP A 368 -2.43 -11.68 26.59
N ILE A 369 -1.67 -10.61 26.40
CA ILE A 369 -0.70 -10.51 25.29
C ILE A 369 0.59 -11.20 25.73
N PRO A 370 1.16 -12.11 24.91
CA PRO A 370 2.43 -12.77 25.22
C PRO A 370 3.54 -11.75 25.56
N GLU A 371 4.27 -12.02 26.62
CA GLU A 371 5.44 -11.23 26.97
C GLU A 371 6.52 -11.31 25.88
N PRO A 372 7.33 -10.26 25.69
CA PRO A 372 8.44 -10.31 24.74
C PRO A 372 9.36 -11.51 25.00
N PRO A 373 9.86 -12.20 23.97
CA PRO A 373 10.80 -13.30 24.13
C PRO A 373 12.05 -12.87 24.92
N SER A 374 12.66 -13.81 25.62
CA SER A 374 13.85 -13.55 26.44
C SER A 374 14.97 -12.85 25.65
N GLY A 375 15.40 -11.66 26.09
CA GLY A 375 16.38 -10.83 25.41
C GLY A 375 15.81 -9.78 24.46
N ALA A 376 14.52 -9.81 24.14
CA ALA A 376 13.87 -8.81 23.29
C ALA A 376 13.81 -7.42 23.96
N GLU A 377 13.67 -7.34 25.28
CA GLU A 377 13.72 -6.09 26.02
C GLU A 377 15.04 -5.32 25.79
N ALA A 378 16.16 -6.05 25.69
CA ALA A 378 17.45 -5.45 25.39
C ALA A 378 17.49 -4.91 23.95
N LEU A 379 16.87 -5.61 22.98
CA LEU A 379 16.74 -5.11 21.60
C LEU A 379 15.87 -3.86 21.54
N ILE A 380 14.74 -3.85 22.24
CA ILE A 380 13.82 -2.70 22.27
C ILE A 380 14.51 -1.49 22.92
N SER A 381 15.25 -1.68 23.99
CA SER A 381 15.86 -0.56 24.72
C SER A 381 17.17 -0.05 24.12
N GLN A 382 17.98 -0.94 23.49
CA GLN A 382 19.33 -0.60 23.01
C GLN A 382 19.41 -0.47 21.47
N GLY A 383 18.39 -0.92 20.76
CA GLY A 383 18.35 -1.00 19.30
C GLY A 383 19.12 -2.19 18.73
N VAL A 384 18.96 -2.41 17.44
CA VAL A 384 19.69 -3.43 16.68
C VAL A 384 21.10 -2.91 16.39
N SER A 385 22.13 -3.64 16.81
CA SER A 385 23.51 -3.26 16.60
C SER A 385 23.90 -3.27 15.10
N ASN A 386 24.54 -2.22 14.63
CA ASN A 386 24.99 -2.06 13.24
C ASN A 386 23.85 -2.20 12.21
N ALA A 387 22.62 -1.89 12.58
CA ALA A 387 21.52 -1.85 11.65
C ALA A 387 21.76 -0.75 10.58
N PRO A 388 21.36 -0.98 9.32
CA PRO A 388 21.39 0.07 8.31
C PRO A 388 20.41 1.17 8.68
N THR A 389 20.76 2.40 8.35
CA THR A 389 19.89 3.57 8.57
C THR A 389 19.70 4.28 7.26
N GLY A 390 18.45 4.43 6.84
CA GLY A 390 18.13 5.13 5.60
C GLY A 390 18.37 6.63 5.67
N THR A 391 18.70 7.23 4.53
CA THR A 391 18.92 8.67 4.39
C THR A 391 18.38 9.17 3.05
N ILE A 392 17.64 10.27 3.05
CA ILE A 392 17.22 10.92 1.81
C ILE A 392 18.44 11.52 1.11
N VAL A 393 18.64 11.13 -0.13
CA VAL A 393 19.73 11.59 -0.99
C VAL A 393 19.18 12.45 -2.15
N PRO A 394 19.98 13.37 -2.71
CA PRO A 394 19.55 14.18 -3.86
C PRO A 394 19.23 13.31 -5.09
N VAL A 395 18.05 13.47 -5.66
CA VAL A 395 17.67 12.86 -6.94
C VAL A 395 18.22 13.73 -8.07
N THR A 396 19.33 13.31 -8.64
CA THR A 396 20.03 14.08 -9.69
C THR A 396 19.62 13.67 -11.11
N ASN A 397 19.13 12.43 -11.27
CA ASN A 397 18.62 11.94 -12.55
C ASN A 397 17.07 11.86 -12.48
N THR A 398 16.41 12.56 -13.38
CA THR A 398 14.96 12.60 -13.49
C THR A 398 14.44 11.93 -14.76
N GLU A 399 15.32 11.56 -15.69
CA GLU A 399 14.97 10.97 -16.99
C GLU A 399 15.04 9.43 -16.90
N VAL A 400 13.99 8.78 -17.39
CA VAL A 400 13.96 7.32 -17.50
C VAL A 400 14.76 6.89 -18.71
N ASN A 401 15.84 6.15 -18.46
CA ASN A 401 16.81 5.74 -19.49
C ASN A 401 16.64 4.28 -19.96
N VAL A 402 15.62 3.59 -19.45
CA VAL A 402 15.27 2.23 -19.89
C VAL A 402 13.99 2.28 -20.71
N PRO A 403 13.86 1.46 -21.78
CA PRO A 403 12.67 1.49 -22.62
C PRO A 403 11.40 1.12 -21.85
N VAL A 404 10.31 1.85 -22.15
CA VAL A 404 8.96 1.51 -21.71
C VAL A 404 8.07 1.43 -22.94
N TYR A 405 7.32 0.37 -23.06
CA TYR A 405 6.44 0.13 -24.19
C TYR A 405 4.98 0.25 -23.77
N ALA A 406 4.22 1.04 -24.50
CA ALA A 406 2.77 1.15 -24.34
C ALA A 406 2.05 -0.15 -24.76
N THR A 407 0.78 -0.28 -24.42
CA THR A 407 -0.07 -1.43 -24.73
C THR A 407 -0.16 -1.76 -26.21
N ASN A 408 0.05 -0.77 -27.10
CA ASN A 408 0.12 -0.95 -28.55
C ASN A 408 1.53 -1.31 -29.07
N GLY A 409 2.49 -1.55 -28.18
CA GLY A 409 3.89 -1.86 -28.50
C GLY A 409 4.76 -0.67 -28.90
N GLY A 410 4.21 0.55 -28.93
CA GLY A 410 4.99 1.78 -29.19
C GLY A 410 5.83 2.16 -28.00
N GLU A 411 7.08 2.61 -28.22
CA GLU A 411 7.92 3.09 -27.14
C GLU A 411 7.41 4.44 -26.60
N ILE A 412 7.31 4.55 -25.28
CA ILE A 412 6.99 5.79 -24.58
C ILE A 412 8.27 6.62 -24.48
N SER A 413 8.28 7.80 -25.08
CA SER A 413 9.45 8.68 -25.09
C SER A 413 9.32 9.84 -24.11
N GLY A 414 10.47 10.31 -23.61
CA GLY A 414 10.52 11.50 -22.73
C GLY A 414 9.86 11.29 -21.36
N LEU A 415 9.86 10.04 -20.87
CA LEU A 415 9.35 9.73 -19.54
C LEU A 415 10.30 10.29 -18.49
N VAL A 416 9.77 11.18 -17.64
CA VAL A 416 10.54 11.88 -16.60
C VAL A 416 9.73 11.97 -15.33
N ILE A 417 10.41 11.97 -14.19
CA ILE A 417 9.80 12.36 -12.91
C ILE A 417 9.83 13.87 -12.73
N ARG A 418 8.85 14.40 -12.03
CA ARG A 418 8.76 15.82 -11.65
C ARG A 418 8.64 15.92 -10.12
N PRO A 419 9.50 16.72 -9.47
CA PRO A 419 9.36 16.93 -8.03
C PRO A 419 7.96 17.40 -7.66
N ALA A 420 7.34 16.75 -6.70
CA ALA A 420 6.01 17.10 -6.16
C ALA A 420 6.14 17.96 -4.90
N ASN A 421 5.11 18.77 -4.61
CA ASN A 421 4.99 19.54 -3.39
C ASN A 421 3.95 18.90 -2.46
N GLY A 422 4.17 17.63 -2.07
CA GLY A 422 3.25 16.83 -1.27
C GLY A 422 2.92 15.50 -1.94
N ALA A 423 1.85 14.84 -1.49
CA ALA A 423 1.40 13.56 -2.04
C ALA A 423 1.05 13.67 -3.53
N ASN A 424 1.48 12.68 -4.33
CA ASN A 424 1.12 12.61 -5.74
C ASN A 424 -0.39 12.45 -5.93
N ARG A 425 -0.91 13.05 -7.01
CA ARG A 425 -2.35 13.05 -7.32
C ARG A 425 -2.59 12.82 -8.81
N PRO A 426 -3.74 12.28 -9.20
CA PRO A 426 -4.14 12.23 -10.59
C PRO A 426 -4.05 13.60 -11.27
N GLY A 427 -3.29 13.67 -12.37
CA GLY A 427 -3.04 14.91 -13.10
C GLY A 427 -1.68 15.57 -12.85
N ASP A 428 -0.91 15.15 -11.84
CA ASP A 428 0.41 15.73 -11.53
C ASP A 428 1.52 15.27 -12.51
N GLY A 429 1.32 14.17 -13.21
CA GLY A 429 2.29 13.62 -14.16
C GLY A 429 2.46 14.43 -15.44
N SER A 430 3.52 14.08 -16.20
CA SER A 430 3.85 14.73 -17.48
C SER A 430 2.96 14.33 -18.66
N GLY A 431 2.10 13.32 -18.46
CA GLY A 431 1.40 12.62 -19.53
C GLY A 431 2.30 11.55 -20.19
N LEU A 432 1.67 10.47 -20.66
CA LEU A 432 2.35 9.41 -21.41
C LEU A 432 2.21 9.69 -22.91
N SER A 433 3.33 9.95 -23.59
CA SER A 433 3.32 10.21 -25.04
C SER A 433 4.02 9.05 -25.76
N THR A 434 3.31 8.36 -26.64
CA THR A 434 3.92 7.37 -27.52
C THR A 434 4.57 8.05 -28.72
N ALA A 435 5.79 7.68 -29.07
CA ALA A 435 6.36 7.99 -30.37
C ALA A 435 5.52 7.28 -31.44
N GLY A 436 4.66 8.03 -32.16
CA GLY A 436 3.93 7.48 -33.29
C GLY A 436 4.91 6.97 -34.35
N PRO A 437 4.57 5.88 -35.11
CA PRO A 437 5.39 5.48 -36.23
C PRO A 437 5.51 6.69 -37.17
N SER A 438 6.76 7.07 -37.51
CA SER A 438 7.09 8.17 -38.43
C SER A 438 6.53 7.88 -39.81
N GLY A 439 5.26 8.18 -40.00
CA GLY A 439 4.56 8.10 -41.27
C GLY A 439 4.41 9.52 -41.83
N THR A 440 5.02 9.76 -42.97
CA THR A 440 4.91 10.98 -43.78
C THR A 440 3.44 11.39 -43.92
N GLN A 441 3.00 12.42 -43.21
CA GLN A 441 1.69 13.02 -43.41
C GLN A 441 1.69 13.89 -44.68
N THR A 442 1.08 13.35 -45.73
CA THR A 442 0.51 14.21 -46.82
C THR A 442 -0.92 14.55 -46.38
N GLY A 443 -1.17 15.81 -46.13
CA GLY A 443 -2.45 16.31 -45.67
C GLY A 443 -3.60 16.09 -46.65
N LYS A 444 -4.77 15.82 -46.07
CA LYS A 444 -6.06 16.31 -46.58
C LYS A 444 -7.10 16.28 -45.44
N SER A 445 -7.58 17.45 -45.12
CA SER A 445 -8.79 17.64 -44.32
C SER A 445 -10.03 17.22 -45.10
N SER A 446 -10.94 16.46 -44.47
CA SER A 446 -12.35 16.48 -44.81
C SER A 446 -13.20 16.05 -43.63
N SER A 447 -14.04 16.97 -43.22
CA SER A 447 -15.15 16.79 -42.28
C SER A 447 -16.23 15.89 -42.87
N SER A 448 -16.78 14.94 -42.12
CA SER A 448 -18.14 14.50 -42.33
C SER A 448 -18.75 13.91 -41.07
N SER A 449 -19.83 14.54 -40.64
CA SER A 449 -20.83 14.10 -39.72
C SER A 449 -21.58 12.84 -40.23
N GLY A 450 -21.90 11.89 -39.36
CA GLY A 450 -22.75 10.75 -39.73
C GLY A 450 -23.36 10.09 -38.49
N LEU A 451 -24.67 10.19 -38.42
CA LEU A 451 -25.61 9.71 -37.42
C LEU A 451 -25.71 8.19 -37.28
N ALA A 452 -25.91 7.77 -36.06
CA ALA A 452 -26.77 6.72 -35.51
C ALA A 452 -27.21 5.49 -36.32
N ALA A 453 -27.12 4.32 -35.68
CA ALA A 453 -28.19 3.33 -35.66
C ALA A 453 -28.05 2.36 -34.46
N ARG A 454 -29.08 2.31 -33.63
CA ARG A 454 -29.34 1.25 -32.64
C ARG A 454 -29.86 0.00 -33.40
N PRO A 455 -29.68 -1.18 -32.88
CA PRO A 455 -30.75 -2.18 -32.90
C PRO A 455 -31.14 -2.64 -31.49
N THR A 456 -32.44 -2.78 -31.36
CA THR A 456 -33.20 -3.30 -30.25
C THR A 456 -33.24 -4.85 -30.32
N GLY A 457 -33.21 -5.46 -29.11
CA GLY A 457 -34.07 -6.59 -28.77
C GLY A 457 -33.49 -7.98 -28.83
N ALA A 458 -33.40 -8.66 -27.71
CA ALA A 458 -34.22 -9.82 -27.38
C ALA A 458 -33.88 -10.36 -25.98
N VAL A 459 -34.94 -10.59 -25.23
CA VAL A 459 -35.01 -11.21 -23.92
C VAL A 459 -35.03 -12.73 -24.08
N MET A 460 -34.38 -13.45 -23.15
CA MET A 460 -34.65 -14.78 -22.57
C MET A 460 -33.40 -15.18 -21.77
N GLY A 461 -33.36 -15.50 -20.49
CA GLY A 461 -34.24 -16.27 -19.64
C GLY A 461 -33.37 -17.19 -18.82
N GLY A 462 -33.31 -16.95 -17.52
CA GLY A 462 -33.18 -17.91 -16.42
C GLY A 462 -31.96 -18.83 -16.32
N SER A 463 -31.19 -18.73 -15.24
CA SER A 463 -31.08 -19.79 -14.25
C SER A 463 -29.73 -19.82 -13.50
N ALA A 464 -29.88 -19.94 -12.20
CA ALA A 464 -28.98 -20.58 -11.24
C ALA A 464 -27.66 -19.86 -10.90
N VAL A 465 -27.74 -19.16 -9.77
CA VAL A 465 -26.62 -18.80 -8.90
C VAL A 465 -26.01 -20.10 -8.38
N ALA A 466 -24.79 -20.40 -8.81
CA ALA A 466 -23.90 -21.28 -8.08
C ALA A 466 -22.81 -20.38 -7.48
N ALA A 467 -22.88 -20.18 -6.18
CA ALA A 467 -21.81 -19.58 -5.42
C ALA A 467 -20.62 -20.54 -5.45
N ALA A 468 -19.67 -20.28 -6.31
CA ALA A 468 -18.38 -20.92 -6.28
C ALA A 468 -17.50 -20.09 -5.32
N VAL A 469 -17.33 -20.64 -4.12
CA VAL A 469 -16.25 -20.23 -3.20
C VAL A 469 -14.95 -20.65 -3.85
N PHE A 470 -14.31 -19.76 -4.58
CA PHE A 470 -12.91 -19.92 -4.95
C PHE A 470 -12.07 -19.34 -3.80
N GLY A 471 -11.71 -20.23 -2.87
CA GLY A 471 -10.58 -20.00 -2.01
C GLY A 471 -9.33 -19.92 -2.89
N ALA A 472 -8.81 -18.71 -3.08
CA ALA A 472 -7.46 -18.53 -3.58
C ALA A 472 -6.53 -19.05 -2.47
N ALA A 473 -6.14 -20.32 -2.57
CA ALA A 473 -5.02 -20.83 -1.81
C ALA A 473 -3.75 -20.21 -2.40
N MET A 474 -3.46 -18.96 -2.05
CA MET A 474 -2.09 -18.50 -2.07
C MET A 474 -1.38 -19.20 -0.93
N LEU A 475 -0.38 -20.00 -1.27
CA LEU A 475 0.58 -20.56 -0.34
C LEU A 475 1.18 -19.39 0.45
N ALA A 476 0.65 -19.18 1.65
CA ALA A 476 1.33 -18.37 2.64
C ALA A 476 2.49 -19.22 3.16
N LEU A 477 3.69 -18.84 2.82
CA LEU A 477 4.89 -19.16 3.56
C LEU A 477 5.06 -18.14 4.67
#